data_73d2bba1975149b7d986a1fd5ef9fd32
#
_entry.id   73d2bba1975149b7d986a1fd5ef9fd32
#
_cell.length_a   1.000
_cell.length_b   1.000
_cell.length_c   1.000
_cell.angle_alpha   90.00
_cell.angle_beta   90.00
_cell.angle_gamma   90.00
#
_symmetry.space_group_name_H-M   'P 1'
#
loop_
_entity.id
_entity.type
_entity.pdbx_description
1 polymer ?
#
loop_
_entity_poly.entity_id
_entity_poly.type
_entity_poly.pdbx_seq_one_letter_code
_entity_poly.pdbx_strand_id
1 'polypeptide(L)'
;MCVLRARLLAAIVLPAIVLLATGQEVLAGPLADAATQAEERATAGDPVGARDAIRDAYGTFAATLPFTIGKVAFVDTPPTGYGMYDTRAATVFKIGEPLISYVEPVGLTWRAGEDGKLESAFAVDLELLDTKGDVLAEQKAFGTFSFRSLVRNQEVFAKLTLTLDDPPPGDYVLRYRFRDANSGAVALSEQPFSIAAPGGQ
;
A
#
# COMPACT_ATOMS: atom_id res chain seq x y z
N MET A 1 49.79 81.35 -20.59
CA MET A 1 48.37 81.01 -20.39
C MET A 1 48.39 79.43 -20.15
N CYS A 2 48.27 79.10 -18.91
CA CYS A 2 48.34 77.66 -18.49
C CYS A 2 46.92 77.25 -18.16
N VAL A 3 46.39 76.25 -18.88
CA VAL A 3 45.04 75.71 -18.65
C VAL A 3 45.17 74.39 -17.91
N LEU A 4 44.78 74.37 -16.63
CA LEU A 4 44.78 73.22 -15.75
C LEU A 4 43.48 72.45 -16.00
N ARG A 5 43.59 71.14 -16.45
CA ARG A 5 42.45 70.24 -16.59
C ARG A 5 42.37 69.35 -15.34
N ALA A 6 41.39 69.56 -14.51
CA ALA A 6 41.03 68.66 -13.41
C ALA A 6 40.28 67.46 -13.95
N ARG A 7 40.75 66.23 -13.65
CA ARG A 7 40.04 64.95 -13.89
C ARG A 7 39.31 64.58 -12.64
N LEU A 8 37.94 64.54 -12.71
CA LEU A 8 37.08 63.98 -11.69
C LEU A 8 37.09 62.45 -11.82
N LEU A 9 37.58 61.79 -10.79
CA LEU A 9 37.45 60.34 -10.65
C LEU A 9 36.10 60.06 -9.93
N ALA A 10 35.14 59.48 -10.65
CA ALA A 10 33.88 59.01 -10.06
C ALA A 10 34.13 57.60 -9.45
N ALA A 11 34.08 57.52 -8.14
CA ALA A 11 34.08 56.22 -7.44
C ALA A 11 32.69 55.56 -7.52
N ILE A 12 32.64 54.45 -8.25
CA ILE A 12 31.44 53.60 -8.31
C ILE A 12 31.45 52.75 -7.06
N VAL A 13 30.55 53.02 -6.10
CA VAL A 13 30.27 52.16 -4.95
C VAL A 13 29.23 51.14 -5.39
N LEU A 14 29.64 49.87 -5.59
CA LEU A 14 28.71 48.75 -5.79
C LEU A 14 28.12 48.35 -4.41
N PRO A 15 26.79 48.31 -4.25
CA PRO A 15 26.22 47.68 -3.06
C PRO A 15 26.36 46.16 -3.14
N ALA A 16 27.05 45.57 -2.18
CA ALA A 16 27.07 44.13 -1.98
C ALA A 16 25.69 43.69 -1.48
N ILE A 17 24.91 43.05 -2.35
CA ILE A 17 23.67 42.36 -1.97
C ILE A 17 24.08 41.08 -1.24
N VAL A 18 24.00 41.13 0.10
CA VAL A 18 24.11 39.90 0.92
C VAL A 18 22.76 39.15 0.79
N LEU A 19 22.73 38.13 -0.04
CA LEU A 19 21.62 37.16 -0.06
C LEU A 19 21.66 36.36 1.26
N LEU A 20 20.86 36.73 2.23
CA LEU A 20 20.53 35.89 3.37
C LEU A 20 19.68 34.72 2.85
N ALA A 21 20.31 33.59 2.57
CA ALA A 21 19.62 32.34 2.38
C ALA A 21 19.00 31.96 3.74
N THR A 22 17.71 32.31 3.93
CA THR A 22 16.90 31.73 5.01
C THR A 22 16.71 30.25 4.69
N GLY A 23 17.62 29.41 5.20
CA GLY A 23 17.41 27.96 5.22
C GLY A 23 16.12 27.72 6.00
N GLN A 24 15.05 27.34 5.31
CA GLN A 24 13.91 26.75 5.99
C GLN A 24 14.42 25.40 6.53
N GLU A 25 14.65 25.35 7.83
CA GLU A 25 14.81 24.06 8.52
C GLU A 25 13.51 23.28 8.29
N VAL A 26 13.56 22.33 7.38
CA VAL A 26 12.50 21.33 7.25
C VAL A 26 12.57 20.52 8.53
N LEU A 27 11.65 20.78 9.46
CA LEU A 27 11.51 19.96 10.68
C LEU A 27 11.31 18.51 10.24
N ALA A 28 12.25 17.67 10.62
CA ALA A 28 12.15 16.23 10.39
C ALA A 28 10.85 15.73 11.02
N GLY A 29 10.06 14.97 10.24
CA GLY A 29 8.81 14.40 10.76
C GLY A 29 9.09 13.20 11.67
N PRO A 30 8.07 12.70 12.40
CA PRO A 30 8.22 11.58 13.34
C PRO A 30 8.89 10.34 12.77
N LEU A 31 8.76 10.09 11.47
CA LEU A 31 9.45 8.99 10.78
C LEU A 31 10.96 9.22 10.67
N ALA A 32 11.39 10.46 10.38
CA ALA A 32 12.80 10.80 10.31
C ALA A 32 13.47 10.72 11.68
N ASP A 33 12.79 11.17 12.73
CA ASP A 33 13.27 11.06 14.11
C ASP A 33 13.43 9.59 14.53
N ALA A 34 12.45 8.74 14.19
CA ALA A 34 12.51 7.31 14.48
C ALA A 34 13.61 6.60 13.68
N ALA A 35 13.85 7.02 12.42
CA ALA A 35 14.96 6.49 11.63
C ALA A 35 16.32 6.82 12.27
N THR A 36 16.51 8.07 12.71
CA THR A 36 17.73 8.49 13.42
C THR A 36 17.94 7.68 14.69
N GLN A 37 16.91 7.51 15.52
CA GLN A 37 16.98 6.68 16.74
C GLN A 37 17.32 5.23 16.45
N ALA A 38 16.78 4.67 15.36
CA ALA A 38 17.09 3.30 14.96
C ALA A 38 18.55 3.14 14.52
N GLU A 39 19.08 4.09 13.76
CA GLU A 39 20.49 4.10 13.34
C GLU A 39 21.44 4.23 14.56
N GLU A 40 21.12 5.09 15.52
CA GLU A 40 21.88 5.23 16.77
C GLU A 40 21.89 3.92 17.58
N ARG A 41 20.74 3.25 17.74
CA ARG A 41 20.63 1.95 18.42
C ARG A 41 21.42 0.87 17.70
N ALA A 42 21.32 0.80 16.37
CA ALA A 42 22.08 -0.16 15.58
C ALA A 42 23.60 0.03 15.75
N THR A 43 24.07 1.29 15.74
CA THR A 43 25.47 1.65 15.96
C THR A 43 25.94 1.30 17.39
N ALA A 44 25.05 1.42 18.37
CA ALA A 44 25.30 1.04 19.77
C ALA A 44 25.26 -0.48 20.01
N GLY A 45 24.99 -1.30 18.97
CA GLY A 45 24.95 -2.76 19.07
C GLY A 45 23.61 -3.31 19.59
N ASP A 46 22.51 -2.52 19.49
CA ASP A 46 21.13 -2.94 19.80
C ASP A 46 20.30 -3.11 18.50
N PRO A 47 20.50 -4.19 17.72
CA PRO A 47 19.74 -4.39 16.48
C PRO A 47 18.25 -4.68 16.71
N VAL A 48 17.89 -5.24 17.87
CA VAL A 48 16.49 -5.53 18.20
C VAL A 48 15.75 -4.23 18.48
N GLY A 49 16.30 -3.36 19.32
CA GLY A 49 15.71 -2.06 19.60
C GLY A 49 15.66 -1.14 18.37
N ALA A 50 16.67 -1.22 17.49
CA ALA A 50 16.68 -0.50 16.20
C ALA A 50 15.49 -0.93 15.31
N ARG A 51 15.32 -2.24 15.11
CA ARG A 51 14.20 -2.80 14.35
C ARG A 51 12.85 -2.39 14.94
N ASP A 52 12.72 -2.50 16.28
CA ASP A 52 11.46 -2.21 16.96
C ASP A 52 11.07 -0.74 16.83
N ALA A 53 12.04 0.18 16.91
CA ALA A 53 11.81 1.62 16.70
C ALA A 53 11.23 1.91 15.29
N ILE A 54 11.80 1.32 14.25
CA ILE A 54 11.29 1.48 12.86
C ILE A 54 9.91 0.85 12.72
N ARG A 55 9.70 -0.35 13.24
CA ARG A 55 8.41 -1.03 13.17
C ARG A 55 7.29 -0.22 13.81
N ASP A 56 7.54 0.33 15.01
CA ASP A 56 6.54 1.10 15.74
C ASP A 56 6.24 2.44 15.07
N ALA A 57 7.26 3.10 14.53
CA ALA A 57 7.09 4.31 13.73
C ALA A 57 6.31 4.04 12.43
N TYR A 58 6.64 2.95 11.71
CA TYR A 58 5.90 2.53 10.52
C TYR A 58 4.45 2.20 10.85
N GLY A 59 4.18 1.46 11.92
CA GLY A 59 2.83 1.15 12.37
C GLY A 59 2.01 2.40 12.74
N THR A 60 2.65 3.41 13.32
CA THR A 60 2.04 4.70 13.64
C THR A 60 1.73 5.50 12.38
N PHE A 61 2.66 5.56 11.45
CA PHE A 61 2.47 6.22 10.16
C PHE A 61 1.37 5.52 9.34
N ALA A 62 1.40 4.19 9.22
CA ALA A 62 0.43 3.42 8.47
C ALA A 62 -1.01 3.61 8.99
N ALA A 63 -1.18 3.88 10.30
CA ALA A 63 -2.48 4.21 10.89
C ALA A 63 -3.06 5.56 10.42
N THR A 64 -2.25 6.42 9.78
CA THR A 64 -2.71 7.68 9.17
C THR A 64 -3.14 7.52 7.71
N LEU A 65 -2.81 6.38 7.08
CA LEU A 65 -3.14 6.12 5.69
C LEU A 65 -4.61 5.72 5.54
N PRO A 66 -5.27 6.12 4.45
CA PRO A 66 -6.61 5.64 4.17
C PRO A 66 -6.59 4.14 3.89
N PHE A 67 -7.66 3.44 4.31
CA PHE A 67 -7.83 2.03 3.95
C PHE A 67 -7.91 1.86 2.44
N THR A 68 -7.03 1.05 1.88
CA THR A 68 -6.97 0.73 0.45
C THR A 68 -6.41 -0.66 0.22
N ILE A 69 -6.42 -1.11 -1.03
CA ILE A 69 -5.75 -2.35 -1.45
C ILE A 69 -4.48 -1.98 -2.20
N GLY A 70 -3.34 -2.28 -1.58
CA GLY A 70 -2.02 -2.01 -2.14
C GLY A 70 -1.66 -2.99 -3.27
N LYS A 71 -2.15 -4.23 -3.16
CA LYS A 71 -1.91 -5.28 -4.16
C LYS A 71 -3.10 -6.22 -4.25
N VAL A 72 -3.45 -6.59 -5.49
CA VAL A 72 -4.25 -7.76 -5.81
C VAL A 72 -3.64 -8.45 -7.03
N ALA A 73 -3.46 -9.78 -6.98
CA ALA A 73 -2.87 -10.54 -8.09
C ALA A 73 -3.44 -11.94 -8.12
N PHE A 74 -3.68 -12.48 -9.32
CA PHE A 74 -3.88 -13.91 -9.46
C PHE A 74 -2.58 -14.67 -9.23
N VAL A 75 -2.66 -15.80 -8.56
CA VAL A 75 -1.53 -16.65 -8.22
C VAL A 75 -1.79 -18.09 -8.67
N ASP A 76 -0.72 -18.80 -9.03
CA ASP A 76 -0.84 -20.19 -9.50
C ASP A 76 -1.06 -21.17 -8.34
N THR A 77 -0.50 -20.86 -7.18
CA THR A 77 -0.62 -21.68 -5.96
C THR A 77 -1.02 -20.81 -4.77
N PRO A 78 -1.63 -21.39 -3.73
CA PRO A 78 -1.95 -20.63 -2.52
C PRO A 78 -0.71 -19.95 -1.94
N PRO A 79 -0.77 -18.65 -1.60
CA PRO A 79 0.35 -17.92 -1.00
C PRO A 79 0.70 -18.53 0.36
N THR A 80 1.99 -18.58 0.69
CA THR A 80 2.51 -19.13 1.94
C THR A 80 2.80 -18.08 3.00
N GLY A 81 2.83 -16.79 2.61
CA GLY A 81 3.10 -15.65 3.49
C GLY A 81 2.93 -14.32 2.77
N TYR A 82 3.12 -13.22 3.52
CA TYR A 82 3.16 -11.87 2.96
C TYR A 82 4.33 -11.75 1.98
N GLY A 83 4.01 -11.35 0.73
CA GLY A 83 5.01 -11.30 -0.35
C GLY A 83 5.52 -12.68 -0.85
N MET A 84 4.99 -13.80 -0.31
CA MET A 84 5.43 -15.16 -0.64
C MET A 84 4.41 -15.84 -1.54
N TYR A 85 4.44 -15.55 -2.82
CA TYR A 85 3.53 -16.10 -3.83
C TYR A 85 4.15 -16.02 -5.22
N ASP A 86 3.69 -16.90 -6.12
CA ASP A 86 4.02 -16.87 -7.54
C ASP A 86 2.87 -16.23 -8.32
N THR A 87 3.15 -15.06 -8.92
CA THR A 87 2.15 -14.36 -9.74
C THR A 87 1.85 -15.18 -10.98
N ARG A 88 0.58 -15.41 -11.27
CA ARG A 88 0.14 -16.09 -12.50
C ARG A 88 0.53 -15.25 -13.72
N ALA A 89 1.18 -15.89 -14.69
CA ALA A 89 1.69 -15.22 -15.89
C ALA A 89 0.57 -14.80 -16.86
N ALA A 90 -0.52 -15.58 -16.92
CA ALA A 90 -1.67 -15.31 -17.79
C ALA A 90 -2.97 -15.37 -16.97
N THR A 91 -3.87 -14.42 -17.21
CA THR A 91 -5.19 -14.36 -16.57
C THR A 91 -6.26 -15.14 -17.34
N VAL A 92 -5.86 -16.21 -18.00
CA VAL A 92 -6.74 -17.15 -18.71
C VAL A 92 -6.88 -18.41 -17.89
N PHE A 93 -8.11 -18.78 -17.55
CA PHE A 93 -8.44 -19.93 -16.73
C PHE A 93 -9.25 -20.95 -17.52
N LYS A 94 -9.13 -22.23 -17.15
CA LYS A 94 -9.97 -23.30 -17.69
C LYS A 94 -11.29 -23.33 -16.92
N ILE A 95 -12.32 -23.89 -17.54
CA ILE A 95 -13.60 -24.17 -16.87
C ILE A 95 -13.34 -25.02 -15.62
N GLY A 96 -13.86 -24.61 -14.47
CA GLY A 96 -13.68 -25.30 -13.19
C GLY A 96 -12.31 -25.10 -12.52
N GLU A 97 -11.39 -24.37 -13.15
CA GLU A 97 -10.12 -24.00 -12.53
C GLU A 97 -10.36 -22.96 -11.43
N PRO A 98 -9.80 -23.12 -10.21
CA PRO A 98 -9.95 -22.14 -9.15
C PRO A 98 -9.17 -20.86 -9.47
N LEU A 99 -9.83 -19.71 -9.35
CA LEU A 99 -9.21 -18.39 -9.37
C LEU A 99 -8.73 -18.06 -7.96
N ILE A 100 -7.41 -18.01 -7.78
CA ILE A 100 -6.81 -17.71 -6.49
C ILE A 100 -6.25 -16.30 -6.57
N SER A 101 -6.76 -15.38 -5.73
CA SER A 101 -6.26 -14.01 -5.61
C SER A 101 -5.50 -13.83 -4.31
N TYR A 102 -4.30 -13.29 -4.41
CA TYR A 102 -3.51 -12.75 -3.31
C TYR A 102 -3.84 -11.28 -3.13
N VAL A 103 -4.04 -10.82 -1.90
CA VAL A 103 -4.46 -9.45 -1.58
C VAL A 103 -3.66 -8.89 -0.43
N GLU A 104 -3.15 -7.66 -0.58
CA GLU A 104 -2.50 -6.88 0.49
C GLU A 104 -3.32 -5.64 0.84
N PRO A 105 -4.01 -5.61 1.98
CA PRO A 105 -4.66 -4.41 2.48
C PRO A 105 -3.63 -3.44 3.07
N VAL A 106 -3.87 -2.14 2.89
CA VAL A 106 -3.09 -1.04 3.45
C VAL A 106 -4.00 -0.14 4.29
N GLY A 107 -3.50 0.43 5.38
CA GLY A 107 -4.27 1.34 6.21
C GLY A 107 -5.37 0.65 7.03
N LEU A 108 -5.21 -0.65 7.34
CA LEU A 108 -6.11 -1.37 8.23
C LEU A 108 -6.14 -0.70 9.62
N THR A 109 -7.35 -0.53 10.14
CA THR A 109 -7.55 0.04 11.48
C THR A 109 -7.35 -1.03 12.55
N TRP A 110 -6.37 -0.82 13.43
CA TRP A 110 -6.09 -1.65 14.59
C TRP A 110 -6.73 -1.02 15.83
N ARG A 111 -7.43 -1.80 16.64
CA ARG A 111 -7.96 -1.40 17.93
C ARG A 111 -7.41 -2.28 19.06
N ALA A 112 -7.44 -1.76 20.27
CA ALA A 112 -7.16 -2.58 21.46
C ALA A 112 -8.21 -3.68 21.59
N GLY A 113 -7.76 -4.91 21.67
CA GLY A 113 -8.54 -6.08 21.98
C GLY A 113 -8.30 -6.53 23.42
N GLU A 114 -8.76 -7.74 23.73
CA GLU A 114 -8.50 -8.38 25.03
C GLU A 114 -7.04 -8.81 25.15
N ASP A 115 -6.57 -9.06 26.38
CA ASP A 115 -5.22 -9.56 26.70
C ASP A 115 -4.06 -8.69 26.16
N GLY A 116 -4.28 -7.37 26.00
CA GLY A 116 -3.25 -6.44 25.53
C GLY A 116 -2.87 -6.63 24.06
N LYS A 117 -3.63 -7.41 23.29
CA LYS A 117 -3.46 -7.58 21.85
C LYS A 117 -4.18 -6.51 21.07
N LEU A 118 -3.73 -6.30 19.84
CA LEU A 118 -4.40 -5.47 18.85
C LEU A 118 -5.21 -6.37 17.92
N GLU A 119 -6.38 -5.88 17.49
CA GLU A 119 -7.29 -6.59 16.61
C GLU A 119 -7.61 -5.74 15.38
N SER A 120 -7.62 -6.37 14.23
CA SER A 120 -8.08 -5.81 12.97
C SER A 120 -8.87 -6.85 12.19
N ALA A 121 -9.81 -6.42 11.36
CA ALA A 121 -10.56 -7.30 10.49
C ALA A 121 -11.08 -6.55 9.27
N PHE A 122 -11.29 -7.28 8.18
CA PHE A 122 -12.03 -6.79 7.02
C PHE A 122 -12.92 -7.89 6.42
N ALA A 123 -14.01 -7.45 5.80
CA ALA A 123 -14.89 -8.30 5.02
C ALA A 123 -14.75 -8.00 3.53
N VAL A 124 -15.05 -8.99 2.68
CA VAL A 124 -14.98 -8.89 1.23
C VAL A 124 -16.32 -9.31 0.63
N ASP A 125 -16.93 -8.44 -0.16
CA ASP A 125 -18.00 -8.78 -1.09
C ASP A 125 -17.39 -8.99 -2.48
N LEU A 126 -17.97 -9.86 -3.29
CA LEU A 126 -17.55 -10.22 -4.64
C LEU A 126 -18.66 -9.92 -5.63
N GLU A 127 -18.29 -9.31 -6.76
CA GLU A 127 -19.13 -9.21 -7.96
C GLU A 127 -18.37 -9.79 -9.15
N LEU A 128 -19.06 -10.59 -9.97
CA LEU A 128 -18.61 -11.03 -11.29
C LEU A 128 -19.30 -10.15 -12.33
N LEU A 129 -18.51 -9.51 -13.20
CA LEU A 129 -19.02 -8.62 -14.22
C LEU A 129 -18.64 -9.12 -15.62
N ASP A 130 -19.44 -8.75 -16.60
CA ASP A 130 -19.03 -8.80 -18.00
C ASP A 130 -18.12 -7.61 -18.38
N THR A 131 -17.65 -7.59 -19.62
CA THR A 131 -16.78 -6.51 -20.15
C THR A 131 -17.48 -5.16 -20.31
N LYS A 132 -18.81 -5.11 -20.20
CA LYS A 132 -19.59 -3.86 -20.24
C LYS A 132 -19.79 -3.28 -18.84
N GLY A 133 -19.46 -4.06 -17.80
CA GLY A 133 -19.63 -3.69 -16.38
C GLY A 133 -20.97 -4.14 -15.81
N ASP A 134 -21.75 -4.93 -16.54
CA ASP A 134 -23.00 -5.51 -16.04
C ASP A 134 -22.70 -6.62 -15.03
N VAL A 135 -23.36 -6.61 -13.88
CA VAL A 135 -23.19 -7.61 -12.83
C VAL A 135 -23.89 -8.91 -13.22
N LEU A 136 -23.10 -9.97 -13.40
CA LEU A 136 -23.58 -11.31 -13.74
C LEU A 136 -23.91 -12.13 -12.49
N ALA A 137 -23.13 -11.96 -11.43
CA ALA A 137 -23.30 -12.62 -10.15
C ALA A 137 -22.73 -11.76 -9.02
N GLU A 138 -23.28 -11.92 -7.81
CA GLU A 138 -22.84 -11.23 -6.61
C GLU A 138 -22.82 -12.19 -5.42
N GLN A 139 -21.81 -12.07 -4.57
CA GLN A 139 -21.76 -12.76 -3.29
C GLN A 139 -21.34 -11.78 -2.20
N LYS A 140 -22.29 -11.46 -1.32
CA LYS A 140 -21.99 -10.69 -0.08
C LYS A 140 -21.30 -11.59 0.92
N ALA A 141 -20.43 -10.99 1.74
CA ALA A 141 -19.63 -11.69 2.74
C ALA A 141 -18.88 -12.91 2.15
N PHE A 142 -18.32 -12.75 0.95
CA PHE A 142 -17.53 -13.78 0.28
C PHE A 142 -16.34 -14.25 1.14
N GLY A 143 -15.75 -13.34 1.93
CA GLY A 143 -14.71 -13.65 2.90
C GLY A 143 -14.69 -12.67 4.07
N THR A 144 -14.26 -13.17 5.23
CA THR A 144 -13.97 -12.35 6.42
C THR A 144 -12.61 -12.76 6.97
N PHE A 145 -11.76 -11.76 7.20
CA PHE A 145 -10.39 -11.94 7.66
C PHE A 145 -10.19 -11.20 8.96
N SER A 146 -9.72 -11.90 9.99
CA SER A 146 -9.48 -11.34 11.32
C SER A 146 -8.03 -11.58 11.73
N PHE A 147 -7.43 -10.58 12.33
CA PHE A 147 -6.03 -10.58 12.73
C PHE A 147 -5.93 -10.19 14.22
N ARG A 148 -5.08 -10.90 14.96
CA ARG A 148 -4.70 -10.56 16.33
C ARG A 148 -3.19 -10.51 16.42
N SER A 149 -2.63 -9.42 16.96
CA SER A 149 -1.20 -9.20 17.02
C SER A 149 -0.82 -8.41 18.28
N LEU A 150 0.43 -8.55 18.74
CA LEU A 150 1.00 -7.70 19.79
C LEU A 150 1.46 -6.33 19.28
N VAL A 151 1.53 -6.17 17.96
CA VAL A 151 1.97 -4.94 17.29
C VAL A 151 0.97 -4.59 16.17
N ARG A 152 0.99 -3.33 15.70
CA ARG A 152 0.27 -2.95 14.46
C ARG A 152 0.99 -3.57 13.27
N ASN A 153 0.67 -4.83 12.97
CA ASN A 153 1.30 -5.55 11.87
C ASN A 153 0.87 -4.93 10.52
N GLN A 154 1.84 -4.63 9.67
CA GLN A 154 1.62 -4.09 8.32
C GLN A 154 1.80 -5.17 7.24
N GLU A 155 2.44 -6.28 7.59
CA GLU A 155 2.64 -7.43 6.69
C GLU A 155 1.44 -8.38 6.79
N VAL A 156 0.28 -7.88 6.30
CA VAL A 156 -1.00 -8.59 6.32
C VAL A 156 -1.40 -8.92 4.89
N PHE A 157 -1.83 -10.16 4.67
CA PHE A 157 -2.38 -10.58 3.38
C PHE A 157 -3.63 -11.44 3.57
N ALA A 158 -4.41 -11.55 2.51
CA ALA A 158 -5.52 -12.49 2.40
C ALA A 158 -5.42 -13.30 1.12
N LYS A 159 -5.95 -14.53 1.16
CA LYS A 159 -6.18 -15.38 0.01
C LYS A 159 -7.68 -15.46 -0.24
N LEU A 160 -8.11 -15.09 -1.44
CA LEU A 160 -9.47 -15.31 -1.94
C LEU A 160 -9.42 -16.46 -2.95
N THR A 161 -10.37 -17.37 -2.89
CA THR A 161 -10.47 -18.47 -3.86
C THR A 161 -11.90 -18.55 -4.37
N LEU A 162 -12.08 -18.40 -5.68
CA LEU A 162 -13.35 -18.52 -6.37
C LEU A 162 -13.28 -19.66 -7.37
N THR A 163 -14.30 -20.53 -7.38
CA THR A 163 -14.54 -21.48 -8.46
C THR A 163 -15.87 -21.11 -9.11
N LEU A 164 -15.88 -21.01 -10.43
CA LEU A 164 -17.07 -20.75 -11.21
C LEU A 164 -17.62 -22.08 -11.73
N ASP A 165 -18.93 -22.29 -11.56
CA ASP A 165 -19.61 -23.47 -12.05
C ASP A 165 -20.00 -23.26 -13.51
N ASP A 166 -19.33 -23.96 -14.43
CA ASP A 166 -19.58 -23.99 -15.88
C ASP A 166 -19.77 -22.60 -16.52
N PRO A 167 -18.84 -21.63 -16.29
CA PRO A 167 -18.94 -20.30 -16.89
C PRO A 167 -18.76 -20.41 -18.40
N PRO A 168 -19.55 -19.67 -19.23
CA PRO A 168 -19.27 -19.55 -20.65
C PRO A 168 -17.85 -19.05 -20.92
N PRO A 169 -17.18 -19.54 -21.99
CA PRO A 169 -15.93 -18.95 -22.44
C PRO A 169 -16.09 -17.47 -22.77
N GLY A 170 -15.13 -16.64 -22.35
CA GLY A 170 -15.19 -15.20 -22.56
C GLY A 170 -14.40 -14.42 -21.52
N ASP A 171 -14.50 -13.10 -21.61
CA ASP A 171 -13.80 -12.15 -20.75
C ASP A 171 -14.72 -11.65 -19.65
N TYR A 172 -14.17 -11.54 -18.47
CA TYR A 172 -14.85 -11.20 -17.22
C TYR A 172 -14.02 -10.25 -16.37
N VAL A 173 -14.66 -9.64 -15.38
CA VAL A 173 -13.99 -8.86 -14.33
C VAL A 173 -14.50 -9.32 -12.98
N LEU A 174 -13.58 -9.69 -12.07
CA LEU A 174 -13.88 -9.80 -10.66
C LEU A 174 -13.75 -8.43 -10.02
N ARG A 175 -14.81 -7.95 -9.38
CA ARG A 175 -14.77 -6.76 -8.54
C ARG A 175 -14.92 -7.17 -7.09
N TYR A 176 -13.95 -6.80 -6.27
CA TYR A 176 -13.96 -6.98 -4.83
C TYR A 176 -14.26 -5.65 -4.14
N ARG A 177 -15.17 -5.71 -3.18
CA ARG A 177 -15.43 -4.61 -2.23
C ARG A 177 -14.93 -5.02 -0.86
N PHE A 178 -13.83 -4.42 -0.45
CA PHE A 178 -13.26 -4.63 0.89
C PHE A 178 -13.81 -3.59 1.85
N ARG A 179 -14.14 -4.02 3.08
CA ARG A 179 -14.64 -3.14 4.14
C ARG A 179 -13.86 -3.40 5.42
N ASP A 180 -13.13 -2.40 5.90
CA ASP A 180 -12.50 -2.43 7.22
C ASP A 180 -13.57 -2.50 8.31
N ALA A 181 -13.52 -3.52 9.16
CA ALA A 181 -14.54 -3.76 10.18
C ALA A 181 -14.48 -2.75 11.34
N ASN A 182 -13.33 -2.12 11.58
CA ASN A 182 -13.13 -1.18 12.68
C ASN A 182 -13.49 0.25 12.29
N SER A 183 -13.12 0.71 11.09
CA SER A 183 -13.40 2.07 10.60
C SER A 183 -14.65 2.15 9.71
N GLY A 184 -15.08 1.04 9.12
CA GLY A 184 -16.12 1.02 8.10
C GLY A 184 -15.68 1.53 6.73
N ALA A 185 -14.40 1.89 6.58
CA ALA A 185 -13.85 2.35 5.31
C ALA A 185 -13.91 1.25 4.24
N VAL A 186 -14.13 1.67 2.99
CA VAL A 186 -14.32 0.76 1.84
C VAL A 186 -13.27 1.02 0.79
N ALA A 187 -12.70 -0.06 0.26
CA ALA A 187 -11.82 -0.06 -0.91
C ALA A 187 -12.37 -0.99 -1.99
N LEU A 188 -12.15 -0.65 -3.25
CA LEU A 188 -12.53 -1.46 -4.41
C LEU A 188 -11.27 -1.92 -5.13
N SER A 189 -11.34 -3.13 -5.71
CA SER A 189 -10.31 -3.62 -6.62
C SER A 189 -10.95 -4.47 -7.71
N GLU A 190 -10.41 -4.40 -8.92
CA GLU A 190 -10.89 -5.16 -10.06
C GLU A 190 -9.75 -5.99 -10.65
N GLN A 191 -10.09 -7.23 -11.05
CA GLN A 191 -9.17 -8.15 -11.72
C GLN A 191 -9.84 -8.68 -12.98
N PRO A 192 -9.41 -8.24 -14.18
CA PRO A 192 -9.85 -8.82 -15.44
C PRO A 192 -9.25 -10.22 -15.63
N PHE A 193 -10.06 -11.13 -16.18
CA PHE A 193 -9.65 -12.48 -16.52
C PHE A 193 -10.48 -13.04 -17.67
N SER A 194 -10.05 -14.16 -18.24
CA SER A 194 -10.78 -14.86 -19.31
C SER A 194 -10.98 -16.32 -18.95
N ILE A 195 -12.09 -16.89 -19.40
CA ILE A 195 -12.33 -18.33 -19.40
C ILE A 195 -12.08 -18.87 -20.82
N ALA A 196 -11.16 -19.83 -20.93
CA ALA A 196 -10.80 -20.45 -22.21
C ALA A 196 -11.95 -21.30 -22.76
N ALA A 197 -12.09 -21.31 -24.10
CA ALA A 197 -12.99 -22.26 -24.76
C ALA A 197 -12.50 -23.71 -24.51
N PRO A 198 -13.42 -24.70 -24.45
CA PRO A 198 -13.05 -26.10 -24.38
C PRO A 198 -12.16 -26.48 -25.57
N GLY A 199 -10.96 -27.04 -25.30
CA GLY A 199 -10.02 -27.45 -26.34
C GLY A 199 -9.04 -26.39 -26.84
N GLY A 200 -9.06 -25.15 -26.34
CA GLY A 200 -8.01 -24.13 -26.53
C GLY A 200 -6.79 -24.49 -25.66
N GLN A 201 -5.66 -24.82 -26.31
CA GLN A 201 -4.34 -24.91 -25.67
C GLN A 201 -3.63 -23.57 -25.71
#